data_2b0765f6ad65ad5315b1e0c0db2ce9d7
#
_entry.id   2b0765f6ad65ad5315b1e0c0db2ce9d7
#
_cell.length_a   1.000
_cell.length_b   1.000
_cell.length_c   1.000
_cell.angle_alpha   90.00
_cell.angle_beta   90.00
_cell.angle_gamma   90.00
#
_symmetry.space_group_name_H-M   'P 1'
#
loop_
_entity.id
_entity.type
_entity.pdbx_description
1 polymer ?
#
loop_
_entity_poly.entity_id
_entity_poly.type
_entity_poly.pdbx_seq_one_letter_code
_entity_poly.pdbx_strand_id
1 'polypeptide(L)'
;MAAWRAARPQDVVVGLATSEGIDVAHVGTGLGDVVCFHHPHARAVNLGQSTPRRWWRWDDNALIDLADSCSWTGEYRGSTAFLGEDLRDLVRSGVKRVHLHLPQLMSPTDLGLGMLGELAGVQLGDEPRELVQVLADARAALAGLSMVVTYAADLPLLGINGMARLWAERGFDGLEAQDFERRIVGWVRELDYAAQRSSRRSLLGGNTEPRAGFAGPGGGLGLTFALLGASMAQIGDALVGRYLGPTDLIVYVSDSIGVDLPSGVHAAARFGEKAGIPVVLLTDSAGIRKGELARLSLHGSYELRPERAFLAFDDDDDAVQGSRLSEAISQIATTWGWDM
;
A
#
# COMPACT_ATOMS: atom_id res chain seq x y z
N MET A 1 21.58 2.97 -7.18
CA MET A 1 22.35 3.90 -6.32
C MET A 1 23.88 3.81 -6.55
N ALA A 2 24.47 2.64 -6.48
CA ALA A 2 25.93 2.51 -6.71
C ALA A 2 26.37 3.02 -8.09
N ALA A 3 25.66 2.64 -9.17
CA ALA A 3 25.95 3.09 -10.53
C ALA A 3 25.80 4.61 -10.71
N TRP A 4 24.80 5.22 -10.09
CA TRP A 4 24.64 6.68 -10.08
C TRP A 4 25.83 7.36 -9.41
N ARG A 5 26.19 6.90 -8.19
CA ARG A 5 27.34 7.46 -7.45
C ARG A 5 28.67 7.28 -8.18
N ALA A 6 28.80 6.21 -8.96
CA ALA A 6 30.00 6.02 -9.81
C ALA A 6 30.05 7.02 -10.96
N ALA A 7 28.91 7.36 -11.57
CA ALA A 7 28.83 8.33 -12.66
C ALA A 7 28.84 9.79 -12.13
N ARG A 8 28.21 10.03 -10.97
CA ARG A 8 28.07 11.37 -10.35
C ARG A 8 28.29 11.29 -8.84
N PRO A 9 29.56 11.30 -8.39
CA PRO A 9 29.91 11.11 -6.97
C PRO A 9 29.42 12.24 -6.04
N GLN A 10 29.21 13.44 -6.61
CA GLN A 10 28.80 14.63 -5.87
C GLN A 10 27.28 14.65 -5.54
N ASP A 11 26.50 13.82 -6.22
CA ASP A 11 25.05 13.84 -6.07
C ASP A 11 24.59 13.16 -4.78
N VAL A 12 23.55 13.73 -4.17
CA VAL A 12 22.82 13.09 -3.06
C VAL A 12 21.74 12.19 -3.67
N VAL A 13 21.83 10.87 -3.41
CA VAL A 13 20.90 9.90 -3.96
C VAL A 13 20.05 9.31 -2.84
N VAL A 14 18.72 9.45 -2.98
CA VAL A 14 17.73 8.84 -2.09
C VAL A 14 17.04 7.70 -2.83
N GLY A 15 17.12 6.50 -2.25
CA GLY A 15 16.41 5.33 -2.77
C GLY A 15 15.04 5.20 -2.12
N LEU A 16 14.01 5.03 -2.95
CA LEU A 16 12.68 4.64 -2.56
C LEU A 16 12.35 3.32 -3.25
N ALA A 17 11.77 2.38 -2.51
CA ALA A 17 11.17 1.19 -3.08
C ALA A 17 9.68 1.19 -2.76
N THR A 18 8.87 0.74 -3.69
CA THR A 18 7.43 0.60 -3.52
C THR A 18 7.05 -0.86 -3.74
N SER A 19 6.08 -1.33 -2.98
CA SER A 19 5.48 -2.65 -3.16
C SER A 19 4.31 -2.61 -4.15
N GLU A 20 4.32 -1.67 -5.06
CA GLU A 20 3.29 -1.51 -6.07
C GLU A 20 3.48 -2.56 -7.17
N GLY A 21 2.80 -3.67 -7.05
CA GLY A 21 2.64 -4.64 -8.11
C GLY A 21 1.24 -4.55 -8.71
N ILE A 22 1.14 -4.70 -10.02
CA ILE A 22 -0.14 -4.91 -10.70
C ILE A 22 -0.67 -6.32 -10.39
N ASP A 23 0.23 -7.25 -10.10
CA ASP A 23 -0.12 -8.60 -9.69
C ASP A 23 -0.32 -8.69 -8.19
N VAL A 24 -1.56 -9.03 -7.79
CA VAL A 24 -1.98 -9.18 -6.40
C VAL A 24 -1.17 -10.26 -5.66
N ALA A 25 -0.62 -11.24 -6.36
CA ALA A 25 0.20 -12.29 -5.77
C ALA A 25 1.60 -11.81 -5.35
N HIS A 26 2.06 -10.69 -5.87
CA HIS A 26 3.42 -10.17 -5.65
C HIS A 26 3.45 -8.78 -5.00
N VAL A 27 2.31 -8.28 -4.57
CA VAL A 27 2.22 -6.98 -3.90
C VAL A 27 2.78 -7.09 -2.50
N GLY A 28 3.79 -6.31 -2.17
CA GLY A 28 4.10 -6.06 -0.80
C GLY A 28 5.46 -6.50 -0.30
N THR A 29 6.33 -6.98 -1.14
CA THR A 29 7.71 -7.22 -0.72
C THR A 29 8.52 -5.95 -0.94
N GLY A 30 9.19 -5.44 0.10
CA GLY A 30 10.12 -4.33 -0.04
C GLY A 30 9.89 -3.13 0.88
N LEU A 31 8.73 -2.93 1.48
CA LEU A 31 8.53 -1.82 2.43
C LEU A 31 9.42 -1.96 3.66
N GLY A 32 9.64 -3.17 4.14
CA GLY A 32 10.59 -3.45 5.21
C GLY A 32 12.01 -3.03 4.84
N ASP A 33 12.43 -3.27 3.62
CA ASP A 33 13.74 -2.88 3.11
C ASP A 33 13.86 -1.35 2.99
N VAL A 34 12.79 -0.66 2.58
CA VAL A 34 12.74 0.82 2.61
C VAL A 34 12.95 1.33 4.03
N VAL A 35 12.25 0.75 5.00
CA VAL A 35 12.43 1.12 6.42
C VAL A 35 13.85 0.87 6.87
N CYS A 36 14.43 -0.30 6.60
CA CYS A 36 15.81 -0.63 6.99
C CYS A 36 16.84 0.27 6.29
N PHE A 37 16.57 0.68 5.04
CA PHE A 37 17.43 1.60 4.32
C PHE A 37 17.46 3.00 4.96
N HIS A 38 16.29 3.54 5.30
CA HIS A 38 16.17 4.87 5.92
C HIS A 38 16.41 4.86 7.42
N HIS A 39 16.22 3.72 8.08
CA HIS A 39 16.39 3.51 9.51
C HIS A 39 17.25 2.28 9.77
N PRO A 40 18.62 2.37 9.65
CA PRO A 40 19.51 1.21 9.77
C PRO A 40 19.44 0.47 11.11
N HIS A 41 18.87 1.10 12.13
CA HIS A 41 18.60 0.50 13.44
C HIS A 41 17.23 -0.16 13.57
N ALA A 42 16.42 -0.11 12.51
CA ALA A 42 15.15 -0.83 12.49
C ALA A 42 15.35 -2.34 12.62
N ARG A 43 14.47 -2.99 13.34
CA ARG A 43 14.53 -4.42 13.61
C ARG A 43 13.24 -5.09 13.18
N ALA A 44 13.39 -6.22 12.51
CA ALA A 44 12.28 -7.13 12.30
C ALA A 44 11.91 -7.82 13.62
N VAL A 45 10.63 -7.83 13.93
CA VAL A 45 10.05 -8.47 15.11
C VAL A 45 8.96 -9.42 14.65
N ASN A 46 8.89 -10.61 15.22
CA ASN A 46 7.81 -11.54 14.95
C ASN A 46 6.70 -11.33 15.96
N LEU A 47 5.48 -11.15 15.48
CA LEU A 47 4.25 -11.10 16.26
C LEU A 47 3.42 -12.36 16.02
N GLY A 48 2.55 -12.64 16.98
CA GLY A 48 1.65 -13.78 16.93
C GLY A 48 2.28 -15.08 17.44
N GLN A 49 1.55 -15.78 18.28
CA GLN A 49 2.00 -17.06 18.84
C GLN A 49 1.72 -18.24 17.89
N SER A 50 0.61 -18.17 17.15
CA SER A 50 0.14 -19.26 16.29
C SER A 50 0.64 -19.15 14.86
N THR A 51 0.76 -17.96 14.34
CA THR A 51 1.25 -17.67 12.97
C THR A 51 2.18 -16.47 13.07
N PRO A 52 3.51 -16.68 13.10
CA PRO A 52 4.45 -15.56 13.19
C PRO A 52 4.28 -14.63 12.00
N ARG A 53 4.00 -13.37 12.30
CA ARG A 53 3.94 -12.30 11.31
C ARG A 53 5.09 -11.36 11.54
N ARG A 54 5.72 -10.92 10.45
CA ARG A 54 6.84 -10.01 10.51
C ARG A 54 6.36 -8.58 10.51
N TRP A 55 6.89 -7.76 11.44
CA TRP A 55 6.78 -6.33 11.41
C TRP A 55 8.12 -5.69 11.73
N TRP A 56 8.27 -4.40 11.42
CA TRP A 56 9.51 -3.67 11.64
C TRP A 56 9.29 -2.59 12.68
N ARG A 57 10.25 -2.44 13.57
CA ARG A 57 10.21 -1.44 14.63
C ARG A 57 11.48 -0.59 14.63
N TRP A 58 11.33 0.70 14.79
CA TRP A 58 12.40 1.66 15.05
C TRP A 58 11.86 2.79 15.94
N ASP A 59 12.58 3.11 17.00
CA ASP A 59 12.17 4.08 18.02
C ASP A 59 10.74 3.81 18.54
N ASP A 60 9.84 4.78 18.41
CA ASP A 60 8.41 4.68 18.71
C ASP A 60 7.52 4.41 17.48
N ASN A 61 8.13 3.98 16.38
CA ASN A 61 7.45 3.68 15.13
C ASN A 61 7.43 2.18 14.85
N ALA A 62 6.42 1.75 14.09
CA ALA A 62 6.33 0.40 13.52
C ALA A 62 5.80 0.43 12.08
N LEU A 63 6.20 -0.59 11.31
CA LEU A 63 5.60 -0.93 10.02
C LEU A 63 5.02 -2.33 10.12
N ILE A 64 3.76 -2.48 9.73
CA ILE A 64 3.12 -3.76 9.45
C ILE A 64 2.82 -3.81 7.96
N ASP A 65 3.51 -4.68 7.25
CA ASP A 65 3.23 -4.96 5.84
C ASP A 65 2.33 -6.18 5.74
N LEU A 66 1.02 -5.95 5.62
CA LEU A 66 0.05 -7.04 5.46
C LEU A 66 0.11 -7.66 4.08
N ALA A 67 0.62 -6.94 3.08
CA ALA A 67 0.81 -7.50 1.76
C ALA A 67 1.91 -8.56 1.73
N ASP A 68 2.95 -8.42 2.56
CA ASP A 68 3.97 -9.45 2.76
C ASP A 68 3.48 -10.64 3.61
N SER A 69 2.55 -10.37 4.53
CA SER A 69 2.14 -11.36 5.55
C SER A 69 0.84 -12.09 5.23
N CYS A 70 -0.03 -11.51 4.40
CA CYS A 70 -1.38 -11.99 4.14
C CYS A 70 -1.65 -12.04 2.64
N SER A 71 -1.69 -13.24 2.08
CA SER A 71 -2.00 -13.45 0.68
C SER A 71 -3.50 -13.73 0.45
N TRP A 72 -3.96 -13.50 -0.76
CA TRP A 72 -5.27 -13.94 -1.22
C TRP A 72 -5.22 -15.44 -1.52
N THR A 73 -6.02 -16.23 -0.80
CA THR A 73 -6.10 -17.70 -0.97
C THR A 73 -7.33 -18.16 -1.77
N GLY A 74 -8.16 -17.22 -2.25
CA GLY A 74 -9.46 -17.54 -2.82
C GLY A 74 -10.55 -17.80 -1.78
N GLU A 75 -10.22 -17.76 -0.48
CA GLU A 75 -11.16 -17.94 0.62
C GLU A 75 -11.48 -16.60 1.26
N TYR A 76 -12.76 -16.27 1.40
CA TYR A 76 -13.20 -15.05 2.09
C TYR A 76 -13.55 -15.27 3.57
N ARG A 77 -13.62 -16.53 4.00
CA ARG A 77 -13.93 -16.89 5.39
C ARG A 77 -12.72 -16.74 6.29
N GLY A 78 -12.98 -16.48 7.55
CA GLY A 78 -11.97 -16.31 8.58
C GLY A 78 -12.15 -15.02 9.36
N SER A 79 -11.16 -14.68 10.19
CA SER A 79 -11.22 -13.52 11.08
C SER A 79 -9.93 -12.74 11.08
N THR A 80 -10.05 -11.41 11.07
CA THR A 80 -8.94 -10.48 11.24
C THR A 80 -8.59 -10.23 12.72
N ALA A 81 -9.07 -11.04 13.66
CA ALA A 81 -8.81 -10.89 15.11
C ALA A 81 -7.31 -10.80 15.43
N PHE A 82 -6.46 -11.56 14.70
CA PHE A 82 -5.01 -11.49 14.83
C PHE A 82 -4.44 -10.08 14.72
N LEU A 83 -5.02 -9.24 13.88
CA LEU A 83 -4.57 -7.86 13.70
C LEU A 83 -4.93 -6.98 14.91
N GLY A 84 -6.05 -7.28 15.57
CA GLY A 84 -6.40 -6.66 16.85
C GLY A 84 -5.41 -6.99 17.96
N GLU A 85 -4.96 -8.25 18.04
CA GLU A 85 -3.88 -8.65 18.95
C GLU A 85 -2.58 -7.90 18.66
N ASP A 86 -2.15 -7.88 17.39
CA ASP A 86 -0.93 -7.20 16.97
C ASP A 86 -0.95 -5.71 17.33
N LEU A 87 -2.05 -5.02 17.05
CA LEU A 87 -2.20 -3.60 17.38
C LEU A 87 -2.18 -3.34 18.89
N ARG A 88 -2.80 -4.20 19.71
CA ARG A 88 -2.69 -4.11 21.16
C ARG A 88 -1.26 -4.30 21.66
N ASP A 89 -0.53 -5.23 21.06
CA ASP A 89 0.86 -5.48 21.44
C ASP A 89 1.77 -4.31 21.04
N LEU A 90 1.50 -3.64 19.91
CA LEU A 90 2.18 -2.39 19.55
C LEU A 90 1.95 -1.31 20.62
N VAL A 91 0.71 -1.08 21.02
CA VAL A 91 0.38 -0.09 22.06
C VAL A 91 1.08 -0.42 23.38
N ARG A 92 1.01 -1.68 23.82
CA ARG A 92 1.68 -2.15 25.06
C ARG A 92 3.21 -1.99 24.99
N SER A 93 3.80 -2.16 23.82
CA SER A 93 5.24 -2.02 23.61
C SER A 93 5.71 -0.56 23.50
N GLY A 94 4.79 0.41 23.60
CA GLY A 94 5.09 1.84 23.58
C GLY A 94 5.27 2.43 22.18
N VAL A 95 4.82 1.73 21.14
CA VAL A 95 4.74 2.28 19.78
C VAL A 95 3.71 3.41 19.76
N LYS A 96 4.06 4.51 19.11
CA LYS A 96 3.20 5.69 18.99
C LYS A 96 2.73 5.95 17.57
N ARG A 97 3.46 5.45 16.59
CA ARG A 97 3.11 5.61 15.17
C ARG A 97 3.25 4.27 14.47
N VAL A 98 2.21 3.86 13.79
CA VAL A 98 2.21 2.66 12.95
C VAL A 98 1.87 3.02 11.52
N HIS A 99 2.67 2.48 10.61
CA HIS A 99 2.37 2.43 9.20
C HIS A 99 1.89 1.01 8.88
N LEU A 100 0.67 0.88 8.37
CA LEU A 100 0.13 -0.38 7.87
C LEU A 100 0.02 -0.30 6.36
N HIS A 101 0.52 -1.31 5.67
CA HIS A 101 0.32 -1.44 4.23
C HIS A 101 -0.66 -2.57 3.94
N LEU A 102 -1.75 -2.23 3.24
CA LEU A 102 -2.81 -3.17 2.90
C LEU A 102 -2.58 -3.77 1.52
N PRO A 103 -2.69 -5.09 1.37
CA PRO A 103 -2.76 -5.72 0.05
C PRO A 103 -4.05 -5.31 -0.66
N GLN A 104 -4.04 -5.41 -1.99
CA GLN A 104 -5.25 -5.16 -2.77
C GLN A 104 -6.36 -6.16 -2.42
N LEU A 105 -6.01 -7.44 -2.35
CA LEU A 105 -6.87 -8.51 -1.85
C LEU A 105 -6.20 -9.22 -0.68
N MET A 106 -6.99 -9.71 0.25
CA MET A 106 -6.53 -10.40 1.45
C MET A 106 -7.52 -11.49 1.86
N SER A 107 -7.01 -12.56 2.42
CA SER A 107 -7.76 -13.54 3.19
C SER A 107 -7.27 -13.53 4.63
N PRO A 108 -8.13 -13.48 5.63
CA PRO A 108 -9.59 -13.45 5.58
C PRO A 108 -10.19 -12.08 5.23
N THR A 109 -11.49 -12.06 4.87
CA THR A 109 -12.21 -10.87 4.44
C THR A 109 -13.47 -10.68 5.29
N ASP A 110 -13.30 -10.15 6.48
CA ASP A 110 -14.38 -9.88 7.44
C ASP A 110 -14.59 -8.38 7.70
N LEU A 111 -14.11 -7.51 6.80
CA LEU A 111 -14.13 -6.05 6.96
C LEU A 111 -13.46 -5.52 8.24
N GLY A 112 -12.60 -6.31 8.85
CA GLY A 112 -11.97 -5.95 10.13
C GLY A 112 -12.88 -6.15 11.34
N LEU A 113 -14.00 -6.86 11.22
CA LEU A 113 -14.90 -7.13 12.36
C LEU A 113 -14.19 -7.95 13.44
N GLY A 114 -13.39 -8.96 13.04
CA GLY A 114 -12.58 -9.70 14.01
C GLY A 114 -11.58 -8.81 14.74
N MET A 115 -10.91 -7.92 14.03
CA MET A 115 -9.99 -6.93 14.60
C MET A 115 -10.72 -6.00 15.59
N LEU A 116 -11.90 -5.48 15.23
CA LEU A 116 -12.70 -4.63 16.12
C LEU A 116 -13.13 -5.39 17.39
N GLY A 117 -13.63 -6.62 17.22
CA GLY A 117 -14.04 -7.46 18.34
C GLY A 117 -12.88 -7.73 19.28
N GLU A 118 -11.72 -8.08 18.75
CA GLU A 118 -10.51 -8.32 19.52
C GLU A 118 -10.06 -7.05 20.28
N LEU A 119 -10.06 -5.88 19.64
CA LEU A 119 -9.73 -4.62 20.29
C LEU A 119 -10.71 -4.23 21.39
N ALA A 120 -11.98 -4.51 21.20
CA ALA A 120 -13.04 -4.24 22.18
C ALA A 120 -13.17 -5.34 23.27
N GLY A 121 -12.49 -6.48 23.11
CA GLY A 121 -12.58 -7.61 24.04
C GLY A 121 -13.89 -8.38 23.94
N VAL A 122 -14.55 -8.40 22.78
CA VAL A 122 -15.80 -9.10 22.51
C VAL A 122 -15.70 -9.97 21.27
N GLN A 123 -16.45 -11.05 21.21
CA GLN A 123 -16.58 -11.86 19.99
C GLN A 123 -17.76 -11.34 19.17
N LEU A 124 -17.47 -10.92 17.94
CA LEU A 124 -18.49 -10.55 16.95
C LEU A 124 -18.84 -11.76 16.09
N GLY A 125 -20.14 -12.07 16.01
CA GLY A 125 -20.64 -13.10 15.10
C GLY A 125 -20.91 -12.56 13.69
N ASP A 126 -21.52 -13.42 12.85
CA ASP A 126 -21.90 -13.08 11.47
C ASP A 126 -22.91 -11.91 11.36
N GLU A 127 -23.68 -11.69 12.40
CA GLU A 127 -24.59 -10.54 12.53
C GLU A 127 -24.09 -9.64 13.66
N PRO A 128 -23.15 -8.72 13.38
CA PRO A 128 -22.58 -7.86 14.40
C PRO A 128 -23.64 -6.92 14.97
N ARG A 129 -23.80 -6.97 16.29
CA ARG A 129 -24.69 -6.07 17.05
C ARG A 129 -23.84 -5.19 17.96
N GLU A 130 -24.41 -4.08 18.39
CA GLU A 130 -23.75 -3.15 19.33
C GLU A 130 -22.44 -2.54 18.81
N LEU A 131 -22.25 -2.46 17.51
CA LEU A 131 -21.02 -1.91 16.90
C LEU A 131 -20.70 -0.49 17.35
N VAL A 132 -21.68 0.27 17.85
CA VAL A 132 -21.46 1.62 18.44
C VAL A 132 -20.47 1.54 19.60
N GLN A 133 -20.73 0.61 20.55
CA GLN A 133 -19.87 0.43 21.71
C GLN A 133 -18.55 -0.21 21.32
N VAL A 134 -18.59 -1.25 20.46
CA VAL A 134 -17.40 -1.94 19.95
C VAL A 134 -16.44 -0.95 19.29
N LEU A 135 -16.93 -0.05 18.43
CA LEU A 135 -16.10 0.95 17.77
C LEU A 135 -15.52 1.98 18.75
N ALA A 136 -16.29 2.36 19.78
CA ALA A 136 -15.81 3.24 20.83
C ALA A 136 -14.69 2.59 21.66
N ASP A 137 -14.87 1.33 22.06
CA ASP A 137 -13.90 0.57 22.85
C ASP A 137 -12.63 0.27 22.03
N ALA A 138 -12.78 -0.10 20.76
CA ALA A 138 -11.63 -0.29 19.85
C ALA A 138 -10.80 0.99 19.68
N ARG A 139 -11.46 2.16 19.52
CA ARG A 139 -10.77 3.46 19.50
C ARG A 139 -10.07 3.77 20.81
N ALA A 140 -10.69 3.43 21.94
CA ALA A 140 -10.08 3.62 23.27
C ALA A 140 -8.85 2.72 23.46
N ALA A 141 -8.90 1.48 22.96
CA ALA A 141 -7.76 0.55 23.01
C ALA A 141 -6.56 1.04 22.19
N LEU A 142 -6.79 1.82 21.12
CA LEU A 142 -5.78 2.41 20.26
C LEU A 142 -5.44 3.86 20.64
N ALA A 143 -5.92 4.34 21.78
CA ALA A 143 -5.68 5.72 22.20
C ALA A 143 -4.16 6.01 22.31
N GLY A 144 -3.72 7.07 21.65
CA GLY A 144 -2.29 7.45 21.59
C GLY A 144 -1.48 6.79 20.49
N LEU A 145 -2.06 5.87 19.70
CA LEU A 145 -1.45 5.31 18.50
C LEU A 145 -1.91 6.11 17.26
N SER A 146 -0.97 6.75 16.59
CA SER A 146 -1.21 7.40 15.29
C SER A 146 -1.06 6.34 14.19
N MET A 147 -2.05 6.21 13.33
CA MET A 147 -2.08 5.22 12.26
C MET A 147 -2.07 5.89 10.89
N VAL A 148 -1.13 5.46 10.06
CA VAL A 148 -1.12 5.73 8.62
C VAL A 148 -1.34 4.41 7.91
N VAL A 149 -2.36 4.34 7.09
CA VAL A 149 -2.70 3.14 6.33
C VAL A 149 -2.54 3.42 4.86
N THR A 150 -1.74 2.60 4.20
CA THR A 150 -1.46 2.73 2.77
C THR A 150 -1.95 1.52 1.99
N TYR A 151 -2.21 1.74 0.71
CA TYR A 151 -2.66 0.74 -0.25
C TYR A 151 -2.09 1.07 -1.65
N ALA A 152 -1.99 0.07 -2.52
CA ALA A 152 -1.35 0.24 -3.82
C ALA A 152 -2.24 1.03 -4.81
N ALA A 153 -3.50 0.64 -4.97
CA ALA A 153 -4.42 1.24 -5.92
C ALA A 153 -5.83 1.36 -5.33
N ASP A 154 -6.60 2.30 -5.86
CA ASP A 154 -7.98 2.50 -5.46
C ASP A 154 -8.83 1.26 -5.76
N LEU A 155 -9.54 0.78 -4.75
CA LEU A 155 -10.50 -0.30 -4.83
C LEU A 155 -11.73 0.06 -3.98
N PRO A 156 -12.85 0.47 -4.58
CA PRO A 156 -14.09 0.60 -3.85
C PRO A 156 -14.51 -0.73 -3.21
N LEU A 157 -15.05 -0.67 -2.01
CA LEU A 157 -15.57 -1.88 -1.35
C LEU A 157 -16.80 -2.42 -2.06
N LEU A 158 -17.69 -1.52 -2.49
CA LEU A 158 -18.98 -1.83 -3.11
C LEU A 158 -19.11 -1.17 -4.49
N GLY A 159 -19.89 -1.80 -5.36
CA GLY A 159 -20.28 -1.27 -6.66
C GLY A 159 -19.60 -1.97 -7.84
N ILE A 160 -19.89 -1.46 -9.06
CA ILE A 160 -19.51 -2.14 -10.31
C ILE A 160 -18.00 -2.33 -10.49
N ASN A 161 -17.18 -1.47 -9.89
CA ASN A 161 -15.71 -1.57 -9.86
C ASN A 161 -15.21 -1.95 -8.47
N GLY A 162 -16.07 -2.57 -7.65
CA GLY A 162 -15.75 -2.92 -6.28
C GLY A 162 -15.01 -4.24 -6.13
N MET A 163 -14.75 -4.57 -4.88
CA MET A 163 -13.97 -5.75 -4.47
C MET A 163 -14.53 -7.06 -5.02
N ALA A 164 -15.86 -7.24 -5.07
CA ALA A 164 -16.48 -8.45 -5.58
C ALA A 164 -16.16 -8.70 -7.06
N ARG A 165 -16.10 -7.64 -7.87
CA ARG A 165 -15.68 -7.75 -9.27
C ARG A 165 -14.23 -8.19 -9.39
N LEU A 166 -13.33 -7.59 -8.61
CA LEU A 166 -11.91 -7.95 -8.61
C LEU A 166 -11.72 -9.43 -8.23
N TRP A 167 -12.50 -9.94 -7.28
CA TRP A 167 -12.49 -11.37 -6.95
C TRP A 167 -12.89 -12.23 -8.13
N ALA A 168 -13.98 -11.89 -8.83
CA ALA A 168 -14.41 -12.63 -9.99
C ALA A 168 -13.35 -12.61 -11.12
N GLU A 169 -12.69 -11.49 -11.34
CA GLU A 169 -11.58 -11.36 -12.29
C GLU A 169 -10.38 -12.24 -11.91
N ARG A 170 -10.23 -12.57 -10.63
CA ARG A 170 -9.18 -13.46 -10.09
C ARG A 170 -9.64 -14.91 -9.97
N GLY A 171 -10.76 -15.27 -10.59
CA GLY A 171 -11.25 -16.65 -10.69
C GLY A 171 -12.15 -17.11 -9.54
N PHE A 172 -12.57 -16.20 -8.63
CA PHE A 172 -13.60 -16.50 -7.64
C PHE A 172 -14.97 -16.63 -8.33
N ASP A 173 -15.81 -17.54 -7.86
CA ASP A 173 -17.14 -17.72 -8.44
C ASP A 173 -17.96 -16.43 -8.37
N GLY A 174 -18.50 -16.00 -9.52
CA GLY A 174 -19.20 -14.72 -9.62
C GLY A 174 -20.50 -14.66 -8.81
N LEU A 175 -21.20 -15.79 -8.62
CA LEU A 175 -22.40 -15.84 -7.79
C LEU A 175 -22.03 -15.75 -6.32
N GLU A 176 -21.01 -16.48 -5.89
CA GLU A 176 -20.49 -16.38 -4.53
C GLU A 176 -19.97 -14.97 -4.22
N ALA A 177 -19.28 -14.33 -5.16
CA ALA A 177 -18.83 -12.94 -5.01
C ALA A 177 -20.00 -11.96 -4.81
N GLN A 178 -21.09 -12.13 -5.57
CA GLN A 178 -22.31 -11.31 -5.42
C GLN A 178 -23.03 -11.59 -4.10
N ASP A 179 -23.10 -12.85 -3.67
CA ASP A 179 -23.72 -13.21 -2.40
C ASP A 179 -22.95 -12.63 -1.23
N PHE A 180 -21.62 -12.63 -1.33
CA PHE A 180 -20.78 -12.02 -0.34
C PHE A 180 -20.90 -10.49 -0.34
N GLU A 181 -20.97 -9.85 -1.50
CA GLU A 181 -21.22 -8.40 -1.59
C GLU A 181 -22.54 -8.02 -0.91
N ARG A 182 -23.60 -8.80 -1.08
CA ARG A 182 -24.88 -8.58 -0.39
C ARG A 182 -24.73 -8.67 1.14
N ARG A 183 -23.92 -9.58 1.65
CA ARG A 183 -23.61 -9.71 3.09
C ARG A 183 -22.83 -8.49 3.57
N ILE A 184 -21.81 -8.07 2.83
CA ILE A 184 -21.01 -6.88 3.13
C ILE A 184 -21.87 -5.63 3.24
N VAL A 185 -22.86 -5.45 2.38
CA VAL A 185 -23.79 -4.32 2.43
C VAL A 185 -24.46 -4.21 3.81
N GLY A 186 -24.84 -5.35 4.40
CA GLY A 186 -25.38 -5.38 5.76
C GLY A 186 -24.38 -4.88 6.79
N TRP A 187 -23.16 -5.42 6.77
CA TRP A 187 -22.09 -5.02 7.70
C TRP A 187 -21.69 -3.54 7.56
N VAL A 188 -21.59 -3.05 6.32
CA VAL A 188 -21.29 -1.64 6.04
C VAL A 188 -22.35 -0.71 6.65
N ARG A 189 -23.63 -1.07 6.54
CA ARG A 189 -24.73 -0.27 7.15
C ARG A 189 -24.60 -0.19 8.66
N GLU A 190 -24.30 -1.32 9.31
CA GLU A 190 -24.11 -1.34 10.76
C GLU A 190 -22.87 -0.56 11.19
N LEU A 191 -21.77 -0.66 10.44
CA LEU A 191 -20.55 0.14 10.70
C LEU A 191 -20.80 1.63 10.48
N ASP A 192 -21.51 2.02 9.44
CA ASP A 192 -21.86 3.42 9.17
C ASP A 192 -22.78 4.00 10.27
N TYR A 193 -23.78 3.23 10.66
CA TYR A 193 -24.65 3.58 11.80
C TYR A 193 -23.83 3.76 13.10
N ALA A 194 -22.92 2.84 13.38
CA ALA A 194 -22.04 2.92 14.54
C ALA A 194 -21.13 4.15 14.48
N ALA A 195 -20.56 4.44 13.32
CA ALA A 195 -19.70 5.60 13.10
C ALA A 195 -20.45 6.92 13.38
N GLN A 196 -21.66 7.07 12.83
CA GLN A 196 -22.47 8.26 13.02
C GLN A 196 -22.82 8.49 14.49
N ARG A 197 -23.02 7.43 15.26
CA ARG A 197 -23.39 7.52 16.68
C ARG A 197 -22.19 7.61 17.63
N SER A 198 -21.07 7.02 17.28
CA SER A 198 -19.84 7.05 18.10
C SER A 198 -19.00 8.32 17.86
N SER A 199 -19.26 9.05 16.80
CA SER A 199 -18.58 10.32 16.53
C SER A 199 -19.16 11.41 17.42
N ARG A 200 -18.43 11.85 18.46
CA ARG A 200 -18.50 13.25 18.85
C ARG A 200 -18.05 14.03 17.62
N ARG A 201 -18.97 14.72 16.97
CA ARG A 201 -18.81 15.50 15.74
C ARG A 201 -17.34 15.86 15.47
N SER A 202 -16.65 15.07 14.67
CA SER A 202 -15.41 15.52 14.06
C SER A 202 -15.82 16.61 13.08
N LEU A 203 -15.46 17.86 13.38
CA LEU A 203 -15.68 19.01 12.48
C LEU A 203 -14.95 18.85 11.15
N LEU A 204 -14.08 17.85 11.01
CA LEU A 204 -13.32 17.49 9.82
C LEU A 204 -13.93 16.31 9.04
N GLY A 205 -15.22 16.03 9.26
CA GLY A 205 -16.09 15.18 8.45
C GLY A 205 -15.38 14.09 7.65
N GLY A 206 -14.87 13.03 8.29
CA GLY A 206 -14.50 11.83 7.57
C GLY A 206 -15.77 11.14 7.10
N ASN A 207 -16.21 11.39 5.88
CA ASN A 207 -17.23 10.59 5.23
C ASN A 207 -16.64 9.21 5.00
N THR A 208 -17.11 8.24 5.77
CA THR A 208 -16.85 6.82 5.55
C THR A 208 -17.67 6.37 4.35
N GLU A 209 -17.16 6.63 3.15
CA GLU A 209 -17.83 6.17 1.93
C GLU A 209 -17.31 4.79 1.54
N PRO A 210 -18.18 3.76 1.55
CA PRO A 210 -17.79 2.42 1.07
C PRO A 210 -17.38 2.40 -0.42
N ARG A 211 -17.63 3.49 -1.13
CA ARG A 211 -17.23 3.71 -2.52
C ARG A 211 -15.91 4.47 -2.67
N ALA A 212 -15.32 4.92 -1.58
CA ALA A 212 -13.99 5.52 -1.61
C ALA A 212 -12.94 4.47 -2.01
N GLY A 213 -11.92 4.89 -2.77
CA GLY A 213 -10.89 4.00 -3.28
C GLY A 213 -10.12 3.26 -2.19
N PHE A 214 -10.01 3.83 -1.00
CA PHE A 214 -9.36 3.20 0.15
C PHE A 214 -10.22 2.14 0.87
N ALA A 215 -11.53 2.02 0.57
CA ALA A 215 -12.42 1.21 1.40
C ALA A 215 -12.27 -0.31 1.19
N GLY A 216 -11.93 -0.74 -0.03
CA GLY A 216 -11.83 -2.15 -0.41
C GLY A 216 -10.49 -2.84 -0.11
N PRO A 217 -9.32 -2.15 -0.20
CA PRO A 217 -8.04 -2.79 0.07
C PRO A 217 -8.01 -3.51 1.43
N GLY A 218 -7.25 -4.60 1.47
CA GLY A 218 -7.19 -5.46 2.66
C GLY A 218 -8.51 -6.15 2.98
N GLY A 219 -9.34 -6.45 1.97
CA GLY A 219 -10.64 -7.09 2.20
C GLY A 219 -11.63 -6.24 2.99
N GLY A 220 -11.57 -4.91 2.80
CA GLY A 220 -12.41 -3.94 3.51
C GLY A 220 -11.80 -3.39 4.80
N LEU A 221 -10.58 -3.80 5.17
CA LEU A 221 -9.85 -3.21 6.30
C LEU A 221 -9.67 -1.71 6.16
N GLY A 222 -9.49 -1.21 4.93
CA GLY A 222 -9.36 0.22 4.66
C GLY A 222 -10.53 1.04 5.22
N LEU A 223 -11.77 0.58 5.03
CA LEU A 223 -12.96 1.20 5.62
C LEU A 223 -12.87 1.23 7.15
N THR A 224 -12.56 0.10 7.76
CA THR A 224 -12.53 -0.03 9.22
C THR A 224 -11.40 0.78 9.85
N PHE A 225 -10.22 0.83 9.24
CA PHE A 225 -9.14 1.71 9.71
C PHE A 225 -9.50 3.20 9.60
N ALA A 226 -10.18 3.61 8.54
CA ALA A 226 -10.68 4.96 8.43
C ALA A 226 -11.69 5.29 9.55
N LEU A 227 -12.57 4.34 9.89
CA LEU A 227 -13.48 4.44 11.04
C LEU A 227 -12.73 4.55 12.37
N LEU A 228 -11.60 3.89 12.52
CA LEU A 228 -10.74 3.99 13.71
C LEU A 228 -9.92 5.29 13.75
N GLY A 229 -9.99 6.12 12.71
CA GLY A 229 -9.31 7.42 12.64
C GLY A 229 -7.92 7.38 12.01
N ALA A 230 -7.60 6.32 11.27
CA ALA A 230 -6.36 6.26 10.52
C ALA A 230 -6.36 7.25 9.33
N SER A 231 -5.18 7.78 9.01
CA SER A 231 -4.94 8.52 7.77
C SER A 231 -4.74 7.54 6.62
N MET A 232 -5.54 7.68 5.56
CA MET A 232 -5.50 6.81 4.39
C MET A 232 -4.75 7.48 3.24
N ALA A 233 -3.85 6.76 2.58
CA ALA A 233 -3.11 7.25 1.42
C ALA A 233 -2.73 6.11 0.46
N GLN A 234 -2.60 6.41 -0.83
CA GLN A 234 -1.90 5.51 -1.72
C GLN A 234 -0.42 5.45 -1.34
N ILE A 235 0.20 4.27 -1.47
CA ILE A 235 1.58 4.05 -1.01
C ILE A 235 2.57 4.99 -1.70
N GLY A 236 2.39 5.26 -3.00
CA GLY A 236 3.22 6.19 -3.74
C GLY A 236 3.18 7.61 -3.17
N ASP A 237 1.99 8.12 -2.85
CA ASP A 237 1.84 9.45 -2.24
C ASP A 237 2.49 9.51 -0.85
N ALA A 238 2.32 8.45 -0.06
CA ALA A 238 2.89 8.39 1.28
C ALA A 238 4.43 8.37 1.25
N LEU A 239 5.03 7.60 0.34
CA LEU A 239 6.49 7.50 0.22
C LEU A 239 7.10 8.75 -0.40
N VAL A 240 6.55 9.23 -1.51
CA VAL A 240 7.02 10.45 -2.18
C VAL A 240 6.92 11.64 -1.23
N GLY A 241 5.78 11.84 -0.57
CA GLY A 241 5.59 12.95 0.36
C GLY A 241 6.48 12.90 1.61
N ARG A 242 6.93 11.69 2.01
CA ARG A 242 7.73 11.52 3.23
C ARG A 242 9.24 11.63 3.00
N TYR A 243 9.72 11.10 1.89
CA TYR A 243 11.16 10.91 1.68
C TYR A 243 11.77 11.81 0.62
N LEU A 244 10.98 12.40 -0.29
CA LEU A 244 11.50 13.38 -1.22
C LEU A 244 11.60 14.75 -0.54
N GLY A 245 12.84 15.20 -0.37
CA GLY A 245 13.20 16.55 0.07
C GLY A 245 13.59 17.44 -1.12
N PRO A 246 14.49 18.42 -0.92
CA PRO A 246 15.11 19.16 -2.02
C PRO A 246 15.76 18.17 -3.01
N THR A 247 15.31 18.20 -4.25
CA THR A 247 15.63 17.21 -5.28
C THR A 247 15.68 17.90 -6.62
N ASP A 248 16.66 17.57 -7.46
CA ASP A 248 16.84 18.15 -8.79
C ASP A 248 16.28 17.25 -9.90
N LEU A 249 16.20 15.95 -9.63
CA LEU A 249 15.69 14.93 -10.55
C LEU A 249 15.03 13.81 -9.78
N ILE A 250 13.88 13.34 -10.26
CA ILE A 250 13.24 12.12 -9.76
C ILE A 250 13.40 11.03 -10.80
N VAL A 251 14.05 9.94 -10.45
CA VAL A 251 14.12 8.71 -11.26
C VAL A 251 13.24 7.66 -10.59
N TYR A 252 12.10 7.38 -11.18
CA TYR A 252 11.22 6.32 -10.72
C TYR A 252 11.61 5.01 -11.39
N VAL A 253 11.93 4.02 -10.57
CA VAL A 253 12.33 2.68 -11.04
C VAL A 253 11.19 1.71 -10.77
N SER A 254 10.78 0.99 -11.79
CA SER A 254 9.72 -0.02 -11.70
C SER A 254 10.07 -1.24 -12.54
N ASP A 255 9.39 -2.33 -12.29
CA ASP A 255 9.37 -3.48 -13.18
C ASP A 255 8.63 -3.13 -14.49
N SER A 256 8.06 -4.12 -15.15
CA SER A 256 7.26 -3.88 -16.35
C SER A 256 5.99 -3.09 -16.02
N ILE A 257 5.73 -2.05 -16.82
CA ILE A 257 4.54 -1.22 -16.71
C ILE A 257 3.60 -1.54 -17.86
N GLY A 258 2.39 -1.98 -17.53
CA GLY A 258 1.32 -2.24 -18.48
C GLY A 258 0.51 -0.99 -18.84
N VAL A 259 -0.79 -1.18 -19.01
CA VAL A 259 -1.74 -0.11 -19.32
C VAL A 259 -1.97 0.81 -18.11
N ASP A 260 -1.98 0.22 -16.91
CA ASP A 260 -2.16 0.97 -15.68
C ASP A 260 -0.80 1.33 -15.05
N LEU A 261 -0.66 2.59 -14.68
CA LEU A 261 0.54 3.10 -14.03
C LEU A 261 0.46 2.86 -12.51
N PRO A 262 1.56 2.44 -11.89
CA PRO A 262 1.67 2.42 -10.44
C PRO A 262 1.36 3.79 -9.82
N SER A 263 0.75 3.81 -8.63
CA SER A 263 0.41 5.05 -7.92
C SER A 263 1.64 5.90 -7.62
N GLY A 264 2.79 5.28 -7.43
CA GLY A 264 4.06 5.95 -7.23
C GLY A 264 4.53 6.78 -8.42
N VAL A 265 4.29 6.33 -9.65
CA VAL A 265 4.57 7.12 -10.87
C VAL A 265 3.72 8.38 -10.88
N HIS A 266 2.41 8.24 -10.60
CA HIS A 266 1.51 9.38 -10.51
C HIS A 266 1.90 10.35 -9.38
N ALA A 267 2.30 9.82 -8.21
CA ALA A 267 2.74 10.63 -7.09
C ALA A 267 4.03 11.39 -7.41
N ALA A 268 5.01 10.72 -8.00
CA ALA A 268 6.26 11.33 -8.44
C ALA A 268 6.03 12.42 -9.48
N ALA A 269 5.16 12.15 -10.48
CA ALA A 269 4.80 13.11 -11.51
C ALA A 269 4.13 14.36 -10.92
N ARG A 270 3.13 14.19 -10.04
CA ARG A 270 2.46 15.32 -9.36
C ARG A 270 3.43 16.13 -8.48
N PHE A 271 4.34 15.45 -7.78
CA PHE A 271 5.35 16.12 -6.96
C PHE A 271 6.31 16.91 -7.83
N GLY A 272 6.82 16.31 -8.92
CA GLY A 272 7.73 16.95 -9.85
C GLY A 272 7.10 18.17 -10.53
N GLU A 273 5.86 18.05 -11.01
CA GLU A 273 5.12 19.16 -11.61
C GLU A 273 4.96 20.34 -10.63
N LYS A 274 4.55 20.04 -9.39
CA LYS A 274 4.39 21.07 -8.35
C LYS A 274 5.70 21.75 -7.96
N ALA A 275 6.80 21.03 -7.96
CA ALA A 275 8.11 21.50 -7.53
C ALA A 275 8.97 22.02 -8.70
N GLY A 276 8.53 21.84 -9.96
CA GLY A 276 9.33 22.15 -11.15
C GLY A 276 10.51 21.20 -11.36
N ILE A 277 10.39 19.95 -10.88
CA ILE A 277 11.45 18.95 -10.93
C ILE A 277 11.16 17.93 -12.04
N PRO A 278 12.12 17.63 -12.91
CA PRO A 278 11.93 16.61 -13.93
C PRO A 278 11.75 15.21 -13.33
N VAL A 279 10.89 14.42 -13.95
CA VAL A 279 10.62 13.03 -13.56
C VAL A 279 10.91 12.11 -14.72
N VAL A 280 11.75 11.11 -14.50
CA VAL A 280 12.19 10.13 -15.47
C VAL A 280 11.80 8.74 -15.00
N LEU A 281 11.23 7.95 -15.91
CA LEU A 281 10.86 6.57 -15.67
C LEU A 281 11.99 5.64 -16.15
N LEU A 282 12.40 4.72 -15.29
CA LEU A 282 13.27 3.61 -15.63
C LEU A 282 12.52 2.30 -15.33
N THR A 283 12.28 1.50 -16.35
CA THR A 283 11.48 0.28 -16.22
C THR A 283 12.10 -0.84 -17.03
N ASP A 284 11.76 -2.07 -16.71
CA ASP A 284 12.15 -3.22 -17.50
C ASP A 284 11.56 -3.14 -18.91
N SER A 285 10.24 -2.91 -18.99
CA SER A 285 9.52 -2.63 -20.24
C SER A 285 8.31 -1.74 -19.95
N ALA A 286 7.94 -0.87 -20.89
CA ALA A 286 6.79 0.01 -20.73
C ALA A 286 5.88 -0.05 -21.96
N GLY A 287 4.58 -0.27 -21.69
CA GLY A 287 3.53 -0.10 -22.70
C GLY A 287 3.20 1.37 -23.03
N ILE A 288 3.98 2.32 -22.52
CA ILE A 288 3.74 3.75 -22.64
C ILE A 288 4.38 4.28 -23.93
N ARG A 289 3.61 4.94 -24.76
CA ARG A 289 4.13 5.58 -25.97
C ARG A 289 4.80 6.92 -25.63
N LYS A 290 5.88 7.27 -26.37
CA LYS A 290 6.59 8.55 -26.17
C LYS A 290 5.67 9.79 -26.15
N GLY A 291 4.59 9.80 -26.95
CA GLY A 291 3.61 10.89 -26.96
C GLY A 291 2.72 10.97 -25.73
N GLU A 292 2.69 9.94 -24.90
CA GLU A 292 1.89 9.90 -23.68
C GLU A 292 2.65 10.42 -22.46
N LEU A 293 3.99 10.40 -22.51
CA LEU A 293 4.84 10.85 -21.40
C LEU A 293 4.49 12.28 -20.94
N ALA A 294 4.32 13.20 -21.90
CA ALA A 294 3.99 14.58 -21.57
C ALA A 294 2.62 14.73 -20.86
N ARG A 295 1.64 13.87 -21.21
CA ARG A 295 0.33 13.85 -20.55
C ARG A 295 0.40 13.32 -19.12
N LEU A 296 1.42 12.54 -18.82
CA LEU A 296 1.68 11.95 -17.52
C LEU A 296 2.65 12.79 -16.69
N SER A 297 3.03 13.98 -17.20
CA SER A 297 4.06 14.84 -16.57
C SER A 297 5.40 14.10 -16.37
N LEU A 298 5.74 13.19 -17.29
CA LEU A 298 7.01 12.50 -17.35
C LEU A 298 7.91 13.13 -18.40
N HIS A 299 9.19 13.30 -18.07
CA HIS A 299 10.17 13.99 -18.92
C HIS A 299 11.04 13.03 -19.74
N GLY A 300 11.08 11.76 -19.35
CA GLY A 300 11.79 10.71 -20.05
C GLY A 300 11.36 9.31 -19.61
N SER A 301 11.60 8.32 -20.49
CA SER A 301 11.41 6.91 -20.18
C SER A 301 12.58 6.12 -20.74
N TYR A 302 13.15 5.25 -19.93
CA TYR A 302 14.25 4.35 -20.27
C TYR A 302 13.79 2.92 -20.00
N GLU A 303 13.93 2.08 -21.00
CA GLU A 303 13.52 0.67 -20.93
C GLU A 303 14.75 -0.22 -20.99
N LEU A 304 14.83 -1.19 -20.06
CA LEU A 304 15.94 -2.15 -20.03
C LEU A 304 15.79 -3.23 -21.11
N ARG A 305 14.54 -3.58 -21.44
CA ARG A 305 14.19 -4.60 -22.44
C ARG A 305 13.01 -4.16 -23.31
N PRO A 306 13.20 -3.17 -24.18
CA PRO A 306 12.11 -2.65 -25.02
C PRO A 306 11.48 -3.70 -25.93
N GLU A 307 12.23 -4.76 -26.29
CA GLU A 307 11.76 -5.89 -27.10
C GLU A 307 10.76 -6.79 -26.39
N ARG A 308 10.66 -6.73 -25.05
CA ARG A 308 9.79 -7.59 -24.22
C ARG A 308 8.43 -6.99 -23.88
N ALA A 309 8.13 -5.78 -24.32
CA ALA A 309 6.83 -5.14 -24.04
C ALA A 309 5.60 -5.99 -24.43
N PHE A 310 5.80 -7.10 -25.16
CA PHE A 310 4.75 -7.98 -25.68
C PHE A 310 5.03 -9.48 -25.53
N LEU A 311 6.09 -9.91 -24.85
CA LEU A 311 6.46 -11.33 -24.73
C LEU A 311 6.43 -11.80 -23.26
N ALA A 312 5.98 -13.03 -23.06
CA ALA A 312 5.90 -13.66 -21.75
C ALA A 312 7.27 -13.87 -21.09
N PHE A 313 7.26 -13.88 -19.78
CA PHE A 313 8.39 -14.03 -18.86
C PHE A 313 9.34 -15.17 -19.25
N ASP A 314 10.61 -14.83 -19.44
CA ASP A 314 11.74 -15.76 -19.42
C ASP A 314 12.70 -15.30 -18.33
N ASP A 315 13.13 -16.23 -17.49
CA ASP A 315 14.10 -15.98 -16.40
C ASP A 315 15.46 -15.65 -17.01
N ASP A 316 15.78 -14.37 -17.11
CA ASP A 316 17.15 -13.93 -17.38
C ASP A 316 17.97 -14.01 -16.08
N ASP A 317 19.24 -14.38 -16.24
CA ASP A 317 20.22 -14.41 -15.17
C ASP A 317 20.29 -13.03 -14.46
N ASP A 318 20.12 -12.99 -13.14
CA ASP A 318 20.15 -11.79 -12.29
C ASP A 318 21.38 -10.89 -12.54
N ALA A 319 22.52 -11.50 -12.92
CA ALA A 319 23.75 -10.79 -13.24
C ALA A 319 23.62 -9.92 -14.51
N VAL A 320 22.88 -10.39 -15.53
CA VAL A 320 22.64 -9.65 -16.78
C VAL A 320 21.70 -8.50 -16.54
N GLN A 321 20.66 -8.69 -15.72
CA GLN A 321 19.75 -7.61 -15.32
C GLN A 321 20.49 -6.52 -14.55
N GLY A 322 21.34 -6.89 -13.60
CA GLY A 322 22.16 -5.95 -12.83
C GLY A 322 23.08 -5.09 -13.67
N SER A 323 23.66 -5.65 -14.75
CA SER A 323 24.50 -4.90 -15.69
C SER A 323 23.69 -3.89 -16.49
N ARG A 324 22.56 -4.29 -17.09
CA ARG A 324 21.68 -3.41 -17.88
C ARG A 324 21.12 -2.26 -17.03
N LEU A 325 20.70 -2.55 -15.81
CA LEU A 325 20.23 -1.55 -14.85
C LEU A 325 21.33 -0.53 -14.53
N SER A 326 22.56 -1.00 -14.30
CA SER A 326 23.71 -0.13 -14.02
C SER A 326 24.06 0.77 -15.18
N GLU A 327 24.03 0.26 -16.40
CA GLU A 327 24.26 1.03 -17.63
C GLU A 327 23.19 2.10 -17.84
N ALA A 328 21.91 1.73 -17.71
CA ALA A 328 20.79 2.66 -17.84
C ALA A 328 20.85 3.79 -16.80
N ILE A 329 21.13 3.46 -15.54
CA ILE A 329 21.29 4.45 -14.49
C ILE A 329 22.48 5.38 -14.78
N SER A 330 23.59 4.86 -15.26
CA SER A 330 24.75 5.68 -15.63
C SER A 330 24.42 6.61 -16.81
N GLN A 331 23.67 6.14 -17.80
CA GLN A 331 23.20 6.95 -18.91
C GLN A 331 22.25 8.07 -18.45
N ILE A 332 21.30 7.76 -17.57
CA ILE A 332 20.38 8.75 -16.98
C ILE A 332 21.19 9.80 -16.22
N ALA A 333 22.11 9.38 -15.36
CA ALA A 333 22.96 10.27 -14.59
C ALA A 333 23.79 11.22 -15.46
N THR A 334 24.30 10.72 -16.60
CA THR A 334 25.07 11.53 -17.56
C THR A 334 24.17 12.49 -18.33
N THR A 335 22.95 12.07 -18.68
CA THR A 335 22.03 12.88 -19.50
C THR A 335 21.35 13.98 -18.67
N TRP A 336 20.97 13.67 -17.43
CA TRP A 336 20.15 14.53 -16.59
C TRP A 336 20.94 15.17 -15.43
N GLY A 337 22.14 14.71 -15.19
CA GLY A 337 23.01 15.31 -14.19
C GLY A 337 23.62 16.58 -14.75
N TRP A 338 23.13 17.72 -14.32
CA TRP A 338 23.66 19.00 -14.77
C TRP A 338 24.73 19.49 -13.78
N ASP A 339 25.87 19.90 -14.33
CA ASP A 339 26.86 20.60 -13.56
C ASP A 339 26.30 22.01 -13.29
N MET A 340 25.89 22.26 -12.05
CA MET A 340 25.58 23.61 -11.57
C MET A 340 26.85 24.31 -11.15
#